data_ec0d0e2dbc97c76c17a11ded7f17f4e7
#
_entry.id   ec0d0e2dbc97c76c17a11ded7f17f4e7
#
_cell.length_a   1.000
_cell.length_b   1.000
_cell.length_c   1.000
_cell.angle_alpha   90.00
_cell.angle_beta   90.00
_cell.angle_gamma   90.00
#
_symmetry.space_group_name_H-M   'P 1'
#
loop_
_entity.id
_entity.type
_entity.pdbx_description
1 polymer ?
#
loop_
_entity_poly.entity_id
_entity_poly.type
_entity_poly.pdbx_seq_one_letter_code
_entity_poly.pdbx_strand_id
1 'polypeptide(L)'
;MKLTTHNSLLNTKAAATLPVILLVGGLIVEIGITGAFIAYFLNQSGFGIKLSEEALAAARAGIEDAKIRIVRDKNFNPSPNPYTLIVGSRSSQVTICKDICVGADKFQVDSLGIAFNKRRKIRAVIYVNSLTGEVKLESEREIAI
;
A
#
# COMPACT_ATOMS: atom_id res chain seq x y z
N MET A 1 29.24 -18.33 78.70
CA MET A 1 28.08 -17.80 78.03
C MET A 1 28.51 -17.26 76.60
N LYS A 2 28.41 -18.10 75.55
CA LYS A 2 28.77 -17.74 74.18
C LYS A 2 27.48 -17.68 73.38
N LEU A 3 26.96 -16.55 73.17
CA LEU A 3 25.86 -16.30 72.30
C LEU A 3 26.39 -15.51 71.10
N THR A 4 26.07 -16.03 69.92
CA THR A 4 25.86 -15.26 68.72
C THR A 4 26.99 -14.97 67.73
N THR A 5 27.03 -15.80 66.73
CA THR A 5 27.49 -15.36 65.39
C THR A 5 26.75 -16.12 64.30
N HIS A 6 25.42 -16.21 64.40
CA HIS A 6 24.63 -16.87 63.32
C HIS A 6 23.81 -15.95 62.45
N ASN A 7 23.71 -14.65 62.78
CA ASN A 7 22.82 -13.74 62.06
C ASN A 7 23.49 -12.97 60.92
N SER A 8 24.82 -12.97 60.79
CA SER A 8 25.51 -12.18 59.75
C SER A 8 25.54 -12.87 58.38
N LEU A 9 25.49 -14.22 58.35
CA LEU A 9 25.55 -14.96 57.08
C LEU A 9 24.24 -14.97 56.29
N LEU A 10 23.11 -14.83 56.94
CA LEU A 10 21.80 -14.77 56.30
C LEU A 10 21.58 -13.40 55.61
N ASN A 11 22.10 -12.35 56.21
CA ASN A 11 21.92 -10.98 55.70
C ASN A 11 22.75 -10.72 54.42
N THR A 12 23.92 -11.34 54.28
CA THR A 12 24.77 -11.18 53.08
C THR A 12 24.20 -11.95 51.87
N LYS A 13 23.56 -13.08 52.08
CA LYS A 13 22.91 -13.85 51.01
C LYS A 13 21.65 -13.14 50.47
N ALA A 14 20.85 -12.55 51.36
CA ALA A 14 19.67 -11.79 50.98
C ALA A 14 20.04 -10.48 50.24
N ALA A 15 21.12 -9.82 50.65
CA ALA A 15 21.58 -8.61 49.99
C ALA A 15 22.12 -8.82 48.55
N ALA A 16 22.66 -10.01 48.25
CA ALA A 16 23.18 -10.35 46.92
C ALA A 16 22.08 -10.76 45.92
N THR A 17 20.92 -11.21 46.39
CA THR A 17 19.82 -11.63 45.51
C THR A 17 19.02 -10.45 44.93
N LEU A 18 18.93 -9.36 45.63
CA LEU A 18 18.14 -8.19 45.25
C LEU A 18 18.64 -7.52 43.94
N PRO A 19 19.95 -7.27 43.72
CA PRO A 19 20.46 -6.76 42.45
C PRO A 19 20.21 -7.71 41.29
N VAL A 20 20.29 -9.02 41.50
CA VAL A 20 20.05 -10.01 40.43
C VAL A 20 18.59 -9.99 39.98
N ILE A 21 17.65 -9.92 40.92
CA ILE A 21 16.21 -9.82 40.57
C ILE A 21 15.90 -8.51 39.82
N LEU A 22 16.49 -7.40 40.22
CA LEU A 22 16.33 -6.13 39.52
C LEU A 22 16.92 -6.17 38.11
N LEU A 23 18.08 -6.80 37.92
CA LEU A 23 18.71 -6.95 36.61
C LEU A 23 17.88 -7.85 35.69
N VAL A 24 17.41 -8.99 36.15
CA VAL A 24 16.55 -9.87 35.36
C VAL A 24 15.21 -9.22 35.07
N GLY A 25 14.60 -8.54 36.04
CA GLY A 25 13.38 -7.77 35.83
C GLY A 25 13.54 -6.67 34.81
N GLY A 26 14.65 -5.92 34.84
CA GLY A 26 15.00 -4.91 33.86
C GLY A 26 15.12 -5.48 32.44
N LEU A 27 15.81 -6.61 32.26
CA LEU A 27 15.94 -7.34 31.00
C LEU A 27 14.58 -7.73 30.41
N ILE A 28 13.68 -8.28 31.25
CA ILE A 28 12.34 -8.67 30.81
C ILE A 28 11.54 -7.46 30.31
N VAL A 29 11.63 -6.32 30.99
CA VAL A 29 10.95 -5.08 30.61
C VAL A 29 11.52 -4.55 29.29
N GLU A 30 12.85 -4.56 29.11
CA GLU A 30 13.48 -4.11 27.84
C GLU A 30 13.04 -4.96 26.64
N ILE A 31 13.01 -6.29 26.81
CA ILE A 31 12.54 -7.20 25.76
C ILE A 31 11.06 -6.91 25.43
N GLY A 32 10.23 -6.70 26.45
CA GLY A 32 8.83 -6.37 26.29
C GLY A 32 8.61 -5.06 25.51
N ILE A 33 9.32 -4.02 25.87
CA ILE A 33 9.25 -2.71 25.18
C ILE A 33 9.72 -2.85 23.73
N THR A 34 10.85 -3.51 23.50
CA THR A 34 11.39 -3.73 22.15
C THR A 34 10.41 -4.51 21.27
N GLY A 35 9.81 -5.58 21.80
CA GLY A 35 8.78 -6.36 21.11
C GLY A 35 7.56 -5.51 20.73
N ALA A 36 7.10 -4.64 21.62
CA ALA A 36 5.99 -3.75 21.37
C ALA A 36 6.30 -2.74 20.24
N PHE A 37 7.51 -2.18 20.22
CA PHE A 37 7.94 -1.30 19.13
C PHE A 37 7.99 -2.01 17.78
N ILE A 38 8.55 -3.21 17.71
CA ILE A 38 8.60 -3.99 16.48
C ILE A 38 7.18 -4.27 15.97
N ALA A 39 6.27 -4.71 16.83
CA ALA A 39 4.88 -4.97 16.48
C ALA A 39 4.18 -3.70 15.95
N TYR A 40 4.43 -2.54 16.55
CA TYR A 40 3.90 -1.25 16.10
C TYR A 40 4.40 -0.89 14.70
N PHE A 41 5.71 -0.99 14.43
CA PHE A 41 6.28 -0.69 13.12
C PHE A 41 5.79 -1.65 12.02
N LEU A 42 5.67 -2.95 12.32
CA LEU A 42 5.14 -3.93 11.37
C LEU A 42 3.68 -3.62 11.01
N ASN A 43 2.87 -3.22 11.98
CA ASN A 43 1.48 -2.86 11.73
C ASN A 43 1.36 -1.60 10.86
N GLN A 44 2.15 -0.58 11.12
CA GLN A 44 2.21 0.64 10.30
C GLN A 44 2.64 0.35 8.85
N SER A 45 3.66 -0.49 8.66
CA SER A 45 4.14 -0.90 7.34
C SER A 45 3.07 -1.68 6.57
N GLY A 46 2.40 -2.62 7.23
CA GLY A 46 1.32 -3.41 6.63
C GLY A 46 0.15 -2.54 6.16
N PHE A 47 -0.22 -1.52 6.92
CA PHE A 47 -1.27 -0.58 6.53
C PHE A 47 -0.87 0.23 5.28
N GLY A 48 0.38 0.68 5.19
CA GLY A 48 0.91 1.38 4.02
C GLY A 48 0.86 0.54 2.74
N ILE A 49 1.21 -0.75 2.82
CA ILE A 49 1.14 -1.69 1.71
C ILE A 49 -0.31 -1.89 1.28
N LYS A 50 -1.23 -2.12 2.22
CA LYS A 50 -2.65 -2.28 1.92
C LYS A 50 -3.23 -1.09 1.16
N LEU A 51 -2.93 0.14 1.59
CA LEU A 51 -3.37 1.34 0.89
C LEU A 51 -2.77 1.46 -0.52
N SER A 52 -1.53 1.03 -0.72
CA SER A 52 -0.90 1.01 -2.03
C SER A 52 -1.58 0.03 -2.98
N GLU A 53 -1.94 -1.18 -2.49
CA GLU A 53 -2.70 -2.17 -3.26
C GLU A 53 -4.12 -1.69 -3.58
N GLU A 54 -4.78 -1.00 -2.65
CA GLU A 54 -6.09 -0.40 -2.90
C GLU A 54 -6.03 0.70 -3.97
N ALA A 55 -4.97 1.52 -3.97
CA ALA A 55 -4.75 2.52 -5.02
C ALA A 55 -4.50 1.84 -6.38
N LEU A 56 -3.73 0.75 -6.41
CA LEU A 56 -3.49 -0.03 -7.62
C LEU A 56 -4.78 -0.66 -8.15
N ALA A 57 -5.60 -1.24 -7.27
CA ALA A 57 -6.90 -1.80 -7.64
C ALA A 57 -7.85 -0.74 -8.22
N ALA A 58 -7.88 0.47 -7.63
CA ALA A 58 -8.65 1.59 -8.16
C ALA A 58 -8.14 2.04 -9.54
N ALA A 59 -6.81 2.06 -9.76
CA ALA A 59 -6.23 2.37 -11.06
C ALA A 59 -6.62 1.33 -12.13
N ARG A 60 -6.58 0.04 -11.81
CA ARG A 60 -7.02 -1.04 -12.71
C ARG A 60 -8.51 -0.93 -13.04
N ALA A 61 -9.35 -0.66 -12.05
CA ALA A 61 -10.77 -0.43 -12.29
C ALA A 61 -11.01 0.73 -13.28
N GLY A 62 -10.22 1.79 -13.21
CA GLY A 62 -10.27 2.91 -14.17
C GLY A 62 -9.90 2.49 -15.60
N ILE A 63 -8.89 1.63 -15.78
CA ILE A 63 -8.53 1.07 -17.09
C ILE A 63 -9.67 0.20 -17.64
N GLU A 64 -10.26 -0.67 -16.82
CA GLU A 64 -11.37 -1.53 -17.26
C GLU A 64 -12.63 -0.73 -17.61
N ASP A 65 -12.96 0.31 -16.84
CA ASP A 65 -14.07 1.24 -17.19
C ASP A 65 -13.82 1.93 -18.53
N ALA A 66 -12.62 2.45 -18.74
CA ALA A 66 -12.24 3.07 -20.00
C ALA A 66 -12.35 2.10 -21.18
N LYS A 67 -11.88 0.88 -21.02
CA LYS A 67 -11.94 -0.19 -22.01
C LYS A 67 -13.40 -0.52 -22.40
N ILE A 68 -14.29 -0.65 -21.41
CA ILE A 68 -15.72 -0.88 -21.66
C ILE A 68 -16.32 0.29 -22.45
N ARG A 69 -15.99 1.53 -22.11
CA ARG A 69 -16.48 2.73 -22.82
C ARG A 69 -15.96 2.79 -24.24
N ILE A 70 -14.68 2.48 -24.48
CA ILE A 70 -14.08 2.45 -25.82
C ILE A 70 -14.71 1.33 -26.67
N VAL A 71 -15.01 0.16 -26.10
CA VAL A 71 -15.72 -0.92 -26.81
C VAL A 71 -17.12 -0.49 -27.24
N ARG A 72 -17.82 0.28 -26.41
CA ARG A 72 -19.16 0.81 -26.70
C ARG A 72 -19.14 1.95 -27.71
N ASP A 73 -18.13 2.80 -27.60
CA ASP A 73 -17.96 3.96 -28.49
C ASP A 73 -16.49 4.09 -28.92
N LYS A 74 -16.21 3.74 -30.16
CA LYS A 74 -14.87 3.83 -30.78
C LYS A 74 -14.33 5.28 -30.88
N ASN A 75 -15.19 6.27 -30.71
CA ASN A 75 -14.81 7.68 -30.70
C ASN A 75 -14.86 8.29 -29.30
N PHE A 76 -14.88 7.43 -28.27
CA PHE A 76 -15.01 7.87 -26.90
C PHE A 76 -13.96 8.94 -26.53
N ASN A 77 -14.46 10.12 -26.22
CA ASN A 77 -13.65 11.24 -25.73
C ASN A 77 -14.38 11.86 -24.54
N PRO A 78 -13.94 11.58 -23.32
CA PRO A 78 -14.65 12.05 -22.14
C PRO A 78 -14.58 13.57 -22.00
N SER A 79 -15.68 14.15 -21.53
CA SER A 79 -15.72 15.54 -21.09
C SER A 79 -16.40 15.59 -19.72
N PRO A 80 -15.67 15.95 -18.63
CA PRO A 80 -14.26 16.40 -18.59
C PRO A 80 -13.23 15.29 -18.83
N ASN A 81 -12.04 15.66 -19.27
CA ASN A 81 -10.88 14.78 -19.40
C ASN A 81 -9.72 15.39 -18.57
N PRO A 82 -9.24 14.81 -17.45
CA PRO A 82 -9.60 13.47 -16.93
C PRO A 82 -11.01 13.40 -16.31
N TYR A 83 -11.64 12.22 -16.40
CA TYR A 83 -12.85 11.93 -15.64
C TYR A 83 -12.52 11.11 -14.38
N THR A 84 -13.40 11.21 -13.37
CA THR A 84 -13.21 10.52 -12.11
C THR A 84 -14.19 9.36 -11.98
N LEU A 85 -13.66 8.18 -11.65
CA LEU A 85 -14.42 6.99 -11.30
C LEU A 85 -14.31 6.75 -9.79
N ILE A 86 -15.44 6.53 -9.12
CA ILE A 86 -15.47 6.16 -7.70
C ILE A 86 -15.50 4.64 -7.62
N VAL A 87 -14.57 4.07 -6.87
CA VAL A 87 -14.40 2.62 -6.67
C VAL A 87 -14.49 2.34 -5.17
N GLY A 88 -15.69 2.09 -4.68
CA GLY A 88 -15.95 1.96 -3.24
C GLY A 88 -15.61 3.25 -2.50
N SER A 89 -14.67 3.19 -1.56
CA SER A 89 -14.16 4.36 -0.81
C SER A 89 -12.90 5.00 -1.44
N ARG A 90 -12.53 4.57 -2.65
CA ARG A 90 -11.36 5.02 -3.41
C ARG A 90 -11.80 5.69 -4.69
N SER A 91 -10.89 6.36 -5.37
CA SER A 91 -11.17 6.98 -6.65
C SER A 91 -10.08 6.71 -7.67
N SER A 92 -10.45 6.77 -8.93
CA SER A 92 -9.52 6.73 -10.06
C SER A 92 -9.76 7.93 -10.96
N GLN A 93 -8.71 8.63 -11.34
CA GLN A 93 -8.75 9.68 -12.36
C GLN A 93 -8.23 9.09 -13.66
N VAL A 94 -9.07 9.07 -14.68
CA VAL A 94 -8.79 8.43 -15.96
C VAL A 94 -8.64 9.50 -17.03
N THR A 95 -7.47 9.53 -17.65
CA THR A 95 -7.16 10.41 -18.80
C THR A 95 -7.11 9.57 -20.06
N ILE A 96 -7.79 10.01 -21.10
CA ILE A 96 -7.81 9.33 -22.40
C ILE A 96 -7.22 10.24 -23.46
N CYS A 97 -6.31 9.70 -24.26
CA CYS A 97 -5.73 10.34 -25.41
C CYS A 97 -5.86 9.43 -26.62
N LYS A 98 -6.64 9.82 -27.63
CA LYS A 98 -6.85 9.08 -28.86
C LYS A 98 -5.93 9.61 -29.96
N ASP A 99 -5.33 8.72 -30.74
CA ASP A 99 -4.55 8.97 -31.98
C ASP A 99 -3.28 9.82 -31.82
N ILE A 100 -3.31 10.87 -30.99
CA ILE A 100 -2.21 11.86 -30.88
C ILE A 100 -1.04 11.33 -30.07
N CYS A 101 -1.32 10.56 -29.00
CA CYS A 101 -0.29 10.18 -28.03
C CYS A 101 0.50 8.92 -28.40
N VAL A 102 -0.11 8.00 -29.15
CA VAL A 102 0.46 6.65 -29.42
C VAL A 102 0.27 6.18 -30.86
N GLY A 103 -0.23 7.05 -31.75
CA GLY A 103 -0.45 6.75 -33.17
C GLY A 103 -1.91 6.46 -33.52
N ALA A 104 -2.19 6.39 -34.82
CA ALA A 104 -3.53 6.21 -35.35
C ALA A 104 -4.20 4.91 -34.87
N ASP A 105 -5.52 4.95 -34.71
CA ASP A 105 -6.34 3.84 -34.23
C ASP A 105 -5.98 3.34 -32.82
N LYS A 106 -5.27 4.16 -32.01
CA LYS A 106 -4.86 3.79 -30.65
C LYS A 106 -5.34 4.78 -29.59
N PHE A 107 -5.68 4.23 -28.45
CA PHE A 107 -6.00 4.96 -27.25
C PHE A 107 -4.90 4.76 -26.20
N GLN A 108 -4.34 5.83 -25.69
CA GLN A 108 -3.58 5.83 -24.46
C GLN A 108 -4.53 6.15 -23.31
N VAL A 109 -4.63 5.25 -22.38
CA VAL A 109 -5.43 5.40 -21.16
C VAL A 109 -4.49 5.47 -19.97
N ASP A 110 -4.46 6.59 -19.29
CA ASP A 110 -3.72 6.79 -18.05
C ASP A 110 -4.72 6.82 -16.91
N SER A 111 -4.60 5.88 -15.97
CA SER A 111 -5.46 5.78 -14.80
C SER A 111 -4.65 5.98 -13.52
N LEU A 112 -5.00 7.01 -12.76
CA LEU A 112 -4.41 7.35 -11.47
C LEU A 112 -5.36 6.91 -10.35
N GLY A 113 -5.05 5.80 -9.71
CA GLY A 113 -5.77 5.34 -8.52
C GLY A 113 -5.30 6.06 -7.26
N ILE A 114 -6.24 6.44 -6.42
CA ILE A 114 -6.04 7.21 -5.21
C ILE A 114 -6.70 6.49 -4.03
N ALA A 115 -5.89 6.16 -3.01
CA ALA A 115 -6.33 5.57 -1.76
C ALA A 115 -5.69 6.33 -0.59
N PHE A 116 -6.45 7.26 0.02
CA PHE A 116 -5.95 8.21 1.01
C PHE A 116 -4.73 8.99 0.50
N ASN A 117 -3.55 8.75 1.11
CA ASN A 117 -2.29 9.39 0.74
C ASN A 117 -1.45 8.57 -0.26
N LYS A 118 -1.92 7.39 -0.67
CA LYS A 118 -1.24 6.53 -1.65
C LYS A 118 -1.83 6.72 -3.04
N ARG A 119 -0.95 6.77 -4.02
CA ARG A 119 -1.32 6.93 -5.42
C ARG A 119 -0.54 5.92 -6.25
N ARG A 120 -1.21 5.34 -7.25
CA ARG A 120 -0.58 4.42 -8.22
C ARG A 120 -1.13 4.75 -9.60
N LYS A 121 -0.27 4.75 -10.60
CA LYS A 121 -0.66 5.12 -11.97
C LYS A 121 -0.38 3.97 -12.93
N ILE A 122 -1.39 3.62 -13.71
CA ILE A 122 -1.29 2.61 -14.76
C ILE A 122 -1.52 3.29 -16.10
N ARG A 123 -0.73 2.92 -17.07
CA ARG A 123 -0.91 3.27 -18.49
C ARG A 123 -1.26 2.03 -19.27
N ALA A 124 -2.33 2.10 -20.05
CA ALA A 124 -2.72 1.09 -21.01
C ALA A 124 -2.73 1.70 -22.42
N VAL A 125 -2.32 0.90 -23.40
CA VAL A 125 -2.45 1.22 -24.82
C VAL A 125 -3.43 0.25 -25.43
N ILE A 126 -4.51 0.76 -26.00
CA ILE A 126 -5.60 -0.01 -26.58
C ILE A 126 -5.66 0.31 -28.07
N TYR A 127 -5.53 -0.72 -28.89
CA TYR A 127 -5.73 -0.63 -30.35
C TYR A 127 -7.20 -0.90 -30.68
N VAL A 128 -7.76 -0.09 -31.56
CA VAL A 128 -9.14 -0.22 -32.04
C VAL A 128 -9.13 -0.28 -33.56
N ASN A 129 -9.46 -1.42 -34.12
CA ASN A 129 -9.60 -1.53 -35.57
C ASN A 129 -10.84 -0.75 -36.04
N SER A 130 -10.62 0.31 -36.83
CA SER A 130 -11.68 1.19 -37.33
C SER A 130 -12.68 0.47 -38.26
N LEU A 131 -12.23 -0.59 -38.97
CA LEU A 131 -13.04 -1.34 -39.93
C LEU A 131 -13.85 -2.45 -39.24
N THR A 132 -13.18 -3.31 -38.45
CA THR A 132 -13.82 -4.47 -37.84
C THR A 132 -14.44 -4.18 -36.47
N GLY A 133 -13.98 -3.11 -35.80
CA GLY A 133 -14.37 -2.79 -34.46
C GLY A 133 -13.70 -3.64 -33.38
N GLU A 134 -12.71 -4.41 -33.76
CA GLU A 134 -11.93 -5.19 -32.79
C GLU A 134 -11.17 -4.26 -31.87
N VAL A 135 -11.25 -4.52 -30.56
CA VAL A 135 -10.54 -3.78 -29.51
C VAL A 135 -9.54 -4.72 -28.86
N LYS A 136 -8.26 -4.35 -28.93
CA LYS A 136 -7.15 -5.15 -28.42
C LYS A 136 -6.30 -4.34 -27.45
N LEU A 137 -6.05 -4.88 -26.26
CA LEU A 137 -5.08 -4.34 -25.34
C LEU A 137 -3.67 -4.70 -25.83
N GLU A 138 -2.87 -3.69 -26.20
CA GLU A 138 -1.49 -3.88 -26.65
C GLU A 138 -0.50 -3.93 -25.47
N SER A 139 -0.68 -3.05 -24.51
CA SER A 139 0.18 -2.99 -23.32
C SER A 139 -0.54 -2.42 -22.13
N GLU A 140 -0.17 -2.90 -20.96
CA GLU A 140 -0.57 -2.36 -19.67
C GLU A 140 0.65 -2.38 -18.75
N ARG A 141 0.98 -1.22 -18.18
CA ARG A 141 2.13 -1.11 -17.26
C ARG A 141 1.89 -0.05 -16.21
N GLU A 142 2.45 -0.28 -15.06
CA GLU A 142 2.55 0.76 -14.05
C GLU A 142 3.64 1.77 -14.42
N ILE A 143 3.36 3.05 -14.22
CA ILE A 143 4.28 4.14 -14.50
C ILE A 143 4.45 5.02 -13.26
N ALA A 144 5.58 5.71 -13.19
CA ALA A 144 5.82 6.71 -12.14
C ALA A 144 4.81 7.87 -12.25
N ILE A 145 4.52 8.47 -11.11
CA ILE A 145 3.61 9.62 -10.97
C ILE A 145 4.41 10.90 -11.07
#